data_5ab8c9ee2c96b083fd537f08868f895a
#
_entry.id   5ab8c9ee2c96b083fd537f08868f895a
#
_cell.length_a   1.000
_cell.length_b   1.000
_cell.length_c   1.000
_cell.angle_alpha   90.00
_cell.angle_beta   90.00
_cell.angle_gamma   90.00
#
_symmetry.space_group_name_H-M   'P 1'
#
loop_
_entity.id
_entity.type
_entity.pdbx_description
1 polymer ?
#
loop_
_entity_poly.entity_id
_entity_poly.type
_entity_poly.pdbx_seq_one_letter_code
_entity_poly.pdbx_strand_id
1 'polypeptide(L)'
;FKNKIVESGIDGTYILNKKSKPVIRALKSNLTDQINDSGQMDMSALMNIKDLYFDGDMEAAPALSGQSIGLINEVKSVKQIVNEIINEFNNTCESLGNIRF
;
A
#
# COMPACT_ATOMS: atom_id res chain seq x y z
N PHE A 1 9.20 -5.48 2.91
CA PHE A 1 8.06 -4.78 2.30
C PHE A 1 6.77 -4.98 3.09
N LYS A 2 6.33 -6.22 3.31
CA LYS A 2 5.06 -6.52 4.01
C LYS A 2 4.98 -5.90 5.42
N ASN A 3 6.05 -5.97 6.19
CA ASN A 3 6.09 -5.37 7.53
C ASN A 3 5.95 -3.85 7.49
N LYS A 4 6.53 -3.20 6.48
CA LYS A 4 6.39 -1.76 6.28
C LYS A 4 4.94 -1.37 6.00
N ILE A 5 4.19 -2.18 5.27
CA ILE A 5 2.76 -1.97 5.04
C ILE A 5 2.00 -2.02 6.36
N VAL A 6 2.22 -3.06 7.17
CA VAL A 6 1.53 -3.24 8.46
C VAL A 6 1.81 -2.07 9.43
N GLU A 7 3.03 -1.55 9.43
CA GLU A 7 3.46 -0.45 10.30
C GLU A 7 2.96 0.92 9.83
N SER A 8 2.58 1.05 8.56
CA SER A 8 2.36 2.36 7.93
C SER A 8 1.08 3.07 8.39
N GLY A 9 0.02 2.33 8.72
CA GLY A 9 -1.26 2.93 9.11
C GLY A 9 -1.98 3.66 7.99
N ILE A 10 -3.04 4.37 8.34
CA ILE A 10 -3.95 5.04 7.40
C ILE A 10 -3.27 6.19 6.63
N ASP A 11 -2.35 6.89 7.26
CA ASP A 11 -1.62 8.01 6.66
C ASP A 11 -0.25 7.61 6.10
N GLY A 12 -0.05 6.33 5.86
CA GLY A 12 1.25 5.75 5.50
C GLY A 12 1.69 5.97 4.05
N THR A 13 0.97 6.74 3.25
CA THR A 13 1.32 6.99 1.85
C THR A 13 1.38 8.47 1.51
N TYR A 14 2.16 8.77 0.46
CA TYR A 14 2.16 10.07 -0.22
C TYR A 14 1.59 9.93 -1.65
N ILE A 15 1.01 11.02 -2.14
CA ILE A 15 0.81 11.23 -3.57
C ILE A 15 2.02 12.01 -4.07
N LEU A 16 2.80 11.39 -4.93
CA LEU A 16 4.05 11.93 -5.47
C LEU A 16 3.87 12.42 -6.90
N ASN A 17 4.78 13.28 -7.33
CA ASN A 17 4.85 13.79 -8.70
C ASN A 17 3.61 14.58 -9.13
N LYS A 18 3.03 15.35 -8.22
CA LYS A 18 1.74 16.06 -8.42
C LYS A 18 1.77 17.06 -9.57
N LYS A 19 2.95 17.63 -9.88
CA LYS A 19 3.12 18.65 -10.92
C LYS A 19 3.42 18.08 -12.30
N SER A 20 3.55 16.78 -12.41
CA SER A 20 3.92 16.06 -13.62
C SER A 20 3.13 14.77 -13.76
N LYS A 21 3.39 13.99 -14.78
CA LYS A 21 2.77 12.67 -14.98
C LYS A 21 3.83 11.60 -15.14
N PRO A 22 3.55 10.38 -14.69
CA PRO A 22 2.36 9.94 -13.96
C PRO A 22 2.35 10.44 -12.50
N VAL A 23 1.16 10.68 -11.96
CA VAL A 23 0.95 10.86 -10.53
C VAL A 23 0.91 9.48 -9.89
N ILE A 24 1.68 9.26 -8.83
CA ILE A 24 1.77 7.96 -8.16
C ILE A 24 1.50 8.08 -6.66
N ARG A 25 1.10 6.97 -6.06
CA ARG A 25 1.00 6.84 -4.61
C ARG A 25 2.02 5.81 -4.13
N ALA A 26 2.78 6.16 -3.10
CA ALA A 26 3.82 5.30 -2.54
C ALA A 26 3.85 5.36 -1.01
N LEU A 27 4.40 4.31 -0.40
CA LEU A 27 4.65 4.25 1.04
C LEU A 27 5.61 5.37 1.47
N LYS A 28 5.37 5.91 2.64
CA LYS A 28 6.28 6.89 3.27
C LYS A 28 7.61 6.20 3.61
N SER A 29 8.70 6.84 3.20
CA SER A 29 10.09 6.48 3.48
C SER A 29 10.94 7.74 3.43
N ASN A 30 12.21 7.66 3.81
CA ASN A 30 13.09 8.82 3.69
C ASN A 30 13.21 9.29 2.23
N LEU A 31 13.28 8.36 1.29
CA LEU A 31 13.30 8.68 -0.13
C LEU A 31 12.02 9.41 -0.58
N THR A 32 10.86 8.91 -0.21
CA THR A 32 9.59 9.53 -0.59
C THR A 32 9.34 10.85 0.14
N ASP A 33 9.86 11.03 1.35
CA ASP A 33 9.87 12.32 2.04
C ASP A 33 10.62 13.38 1.22
N GLN A 34 11.81 13.04 0.72
CA GLN A 34 12.61 13.93 -0.12
C GLN A 34 11.89 14.29 -1.42
N ILE A 35 11.28 13.32 -2.07
CA ILE A 35 10.51 13.52 -3.31
C ILE A 35 9.29 14.39 -3.03
N ASN A 36 8.58 14.15 -1.93
CA ASN A 36 7.41 14.92 -1.54
C ASN A 36 7.78 16.38 -1.26
N ASP A 37 8.89 16.63 -0.59
CA ASP A 37 9.38 17.97 -0.26
C ASP A 37 9.80 18.75 -1.52
N SER A 38 10.44 18.07 -2.49
CA SER A 38 10.84 18.69 -3.76
C SER A 38 9.65 18.97 -4.69
N GLY A 39 8.56 18.22 -4.55
CA GLY A 39 7.36 18.31 -5.37
C GLY A 39 7.49 17.68 -6.76
N GLN A 40 8.66 17.16 -7.11
CA GLN A 40 8.94 16.49 -8.39
C GLN A 40 9.70 15.19 -8.16
N MET A 41 9.46 14.21 -9.02
CA MET A 41 10.15 12.94 -9.02
C MET A 41 10.82 12.72 -10.37
N ASP A 42 12.13 12.41 -10.33
CA ASP A 42 12.81 11.88 -11.48
C ASP A 42 12.38 10.42 -11.69
N MET A 43 11.93 10.08 -12.89
CA MET A 43 11.50 8.71 -13.21
C MET A 43 12.62 7.68 -13.07
N SER A 44 13.88 8.12 -13.05
CA SER A 44 15.02 7.26 -12.71
C SER A 44 14.95 6.67 -11.30
N ALA A 45 14.21 7.31 -10.39
CA ALA A 45 13.95 6.79 -9.05
C ALA A 45 13.26 5.41 -9.06
N LEU A 46 12.56 5.06 -10.15
CA LEU A 46 11.91 3.75 -10.32
C LEU A 46 12.85 2.67 -10.89
N MET A 47 14.06 3.01 -11.31
CA MET A 47 14.98 2.03 -11.90
C MET A 47 15.44 0.97 -10.91
N ASN A 48 15.52 1.31 -9.63
CA ASN A 48 15.97 0.42 -8.57
C ASN A 48 14.83 -0.37 -7.91
N ILE A 49 13.70 -0.49 -8.58
CA ILE A 49 12.50 -1.14 -8.04
C ILE A 49 12.73 -2.63 -7.70
N LYS A 50 13.69 -3.27 -8.37
CA LYS A 50 14.07 -4.66 -8.05
C LYS A 50 14.69 -4.77 -6.66
N ASP A 51 15.57 -3.85 -6.31
CA ASP A 51 16.22 -3.83 -4.99
C ASP A 51 15.19 -3.63 -3.88
N LEU A 52 14.17 -2.81 -4.15
CA LEU A 52 13.05 -2.64 -3.24
C LEU A 52 12.26 -3.95 -3.01
N TYR A 53 11.81 -4.60 -4.08
CA TYR A 53 10.87 -5.73 -3.95
C TYR A 53 11.55 -7.08 -3.71
N PHE A 54 12.76 -7.30 -4.20
CA PHE A 54 13.47 -8.57 -4.04
C PHE A 54 14.50 -8.55 -2.90
N ASP A 55 15.19 -7.43 -2.71
CA ASP A 55 16.20 -7.31 -1.66
C ASP A 55 15.66 -6.64 -0.39
N GLY A 56 14.47 -6.06 -0.46
CA GLY A 56 13.81 -5.45 0.70
C GLY A 56 14.35 -4.08 1.07
N ASP A 57 15.12 -3.44 0.18
CA ASP A 57 15.62 -2.08 0.41
C ASP A 57 14.52 -1.04 0.17
N MET A 58 13.89 -0.62 1.26
CA MET A 58 12.76 0.32 1.23
C MET A 58 13.15 1.74 0.78
N GLU A 59 14.45 2.04 0.72
CA GLU A 59 14.97 3.33 0.27
C GLU A 59 15.49 3.31 -1.17
N ALA A 60 15.49 2.15 -1.84
CA ALA A 60 15.99 2.03 -3.21
C ALA A 60 15.08 2.67 -4.25
N ALA A 61 13.77 2.64 -4.03
CA ALA A 61 12.77 3.20 -4.92
C ALA A 61 11.45 3.48 -4.17
N PRO A 62 10.56 4.33 -4.72
CA PRO A 62 9.22 4.49 -4.17
C PRO A 62 8.42 3.18 -4.20
N ALA A 63 8.00 2.70 -3.06
CA ALA A 63 7.17 1.50 -2.94
C ALA A 63 5.72 1.84 -3.27
N LEU A 64 5.28 1.53 -4.48
CA LEU A 64 3.94 1.84 -4.96
C LEU A 64 2.89 1.10 -4.13
N SER A 65 1.90 1.82 -3.65
CA SER A 65 0.88 1.26 -2.77
C SER A 65 -0.40 2.09 -2.80
N GLY A 66 -1.53 1.45 -2.47
CA GLY A 66 -2.83 2.13 -2.34
C GLY A 66 -3.10 2.62 -0.92
N GLN A 67 -4.16 3.40 -0.74
CA GLN A 67 -4.62 3.85 0.59
C GLN A 67 -5.15 2.72 1.46
N SER A 68 -5.59 1.61 0.87
CA SER A 68 -6.12 0.43 1.57
C SER A 68 -5.10 -0.21 2.53
N ILE A 69 -3.83 0.17 2.47
CA ILE A 69 -2.82 -0.28 3.45
C ILE A 69 -3.22 0.05 4.89
N GLY A 70 -3.99 1.10 5.11
CA GLY A 70 -4.50 1.45 6.43
C GLY A 70 -5.41 0.38 7.05
N LEU A 71 -5.94 -0.52 6.24
CA LEU A 71 -6.77 -1.66 6.68
C LEU A 71 -5.96 -2.94 6.92
N ILE A 72 -4.66 -2.93 6.59
CA ILE A 72 -3.78 -4.09 6.73
C ILE A 72 -3.00 -3.96 8.03
N ASN A 73 -3.34 -4.78 9.02
CA ASN A 73 -2.81 -4.69 10.38
C ASN A 73 -1.85 -5.82 10.74
N GLU A 74 -1.79 -6.86 9.93
CA GLU A 74 -0.90 -8.01 10.15
C GLU A 74 -0.55 -8.73 8.85
N VAL A 75 0.57 -9.43 8.86
CA VAL A 75 0.98 -10.33 7.79
C VAL A 75 0.33 -11.69 8.04
N LYS A 76 -0.45 -12.18 7.08
CA LYS A 76 -1.18 -13.44 7.15
C LYS A 76 -0.75 -14.40 6.06
N SER A 77 -0.97 -15.70 6.29
CA SER A 77 -0.82 -16.70 5.23
C SER A 77 -1.91 -16.52 4.16
N VAL A 78 -1.64 -16.98 2.95
CA VAL A 78 -2.63 -16.98 1.87
C VAL A 78 -3.89 -17.74 2.27
N LYS A 79 -3.74 -18.86 2.97
CA LYS A 79 -4.87 -19.66 3.48
C LYS A 79 -5.77 -18.86 4.40
N GLN A 80 -5.18 -18.11 5.35
CA GLN A 80 -5.93 -17.24 6.27
C GLN A 80 -6.67 -16.15 5.52
N ILE A 81 -6.02 -15.50 4.57
CA ILE A 81 -6.63 -14.43 3.77
C ILE A 81 -7.82 -14.95 2.99
N VAL A 82 -7.69 -16.09 2.31
CA VAL A 82 -8.80 -16.70 1.54
C VAL A 82 -9.96 -17.09 2.45
N ASN A 83 -9.68 -17.72 3.59
CA ASN A 83 -10.72 -18.11 4.54
C ASN A 83 -11.45 -16.89 5.12
N GLU A 84 -10.75 -15.82 5.42
CA GLU A 84 -11.36 -14.58 5.90
C GLU A 84 -12.27 -13.94 4.85
N ILE A 85 -11.84 -13.91 3.59
CA ILE A 85 -12.66 -13.40 2.48
C ILE A 85 -13.96 -14.19 2.36
N ILE A 86 -13.89 -15.52 2.42
CA ILE A 86 -15.07 -16.40 2.35
C ILE A 86 -16.00 -16.15 3.54
N ASN A 87 -15.44 -16.06 4.76
CA ASN A 87 -16.23 -15.84 5.97
C ASN A 87 -16.90 -14.45 5.96
N GLU A 88 -16.18 -13.42 5.55
CA GLU A 88 -16.75 -12.07 5.43
C GLU A 88 -17.86 -12.02 4.38
N PHE A 89 -17.70 -12.70 3.26
CA PHE A 89 -18.74 -12.83 2.24
C PHE A 89 -19.99 -13.48 2.81
N ASN A 90 -19.85 -14.63 3.48
CA ASN A 90 -20.99 -15.36 4.07
C ASN A 90 -21.71 -14.53 5.13
N ASN A 91 -20.95 -13.87 6.02
CA ASN A 91 -21.50 -12.99 7.05
C ASN A 91 -22.28 -11.81 6.45
N THR A 92 -21.75 -11.24 5.37
CA THR A 92 -22.41 -10.15 4.64
C THR A 92 -23.73 -10.63 4.01
N CYS A 93 -23.73 -11.81 3.39
CA CYS A 93 -24.94 -12.40 2.82
C CYS A 93 -26.01 -12.65 3.90
N GLU A 94 -25.63 -13.17 5.05
CA GLU A 94 -26.56 -13.35 6.17
C GLU A 94 -27.14 -12.03 6.66
N SER A 95 -26.29 -11.02 6.83
CA SER A 95 -26.72 -9.68 7.24
C SER A 95 -27.69 -9.06 6.26
N LEU A 96 -27.42 -9.18 4.96
CA LEU A 96 -28.32 -8.71 3.89
C LEU A 96 -29.65 -9.47 3.88
N GLY A 97 -29.63 -10.78 4.14
CA GLY A 97 -30.82 -11.62 4.23
C GLY A 97 -31.75 -11.25 5.38
N ASN A 98 -31.24 -10.59 6.41
CA ASN A 98 -32.00 -10.14 7.58
C ASN A 98 -32.59 -8.73 7.44
N ILE A 99 -32.25 -8.02 6.35
CA ILE A 99 -32.83 -6.69 6.10
C ILE A 99 -34.29 -6.84 5.69
N ARG A 100 -35.14 -6.01 6.32
CA ARG A 100 -36.57 -5.90 6.02
C ARG A 100 -36.92 -4.43 5.74
N PHE A 101 -37.73 -4.24 4.75
CA PHE A 101 -38.28 -2.92 4.38
C PHE A 101 -39.78 -2.88 4.61
#